data_6f9ad1f2d4a64ab1da9d4e72b756ef1a
#
_entry.id   6f9ad1f2d4a64ab1da9d4e72b756ef1a
#
_cell.length_a   1.000
_cell.length_b   1.000
_cell.length_c   1.000
_cell.angle_alpha   90.00
_cell.angle_beta   90.00
_cell.angle_gamma   90.00
#
_symmetry.space_group_name_H-M   'P 1'
#
loop_
_entity.id
_entity.type
_entity.pdbx_description
1 polymer ?
#
loop_
_entity_poly.entity_id
_entity_poly.type
_entity_poly.pdbx_seq_one_letter_code
_entity_poly.pdbx_strand_id
1 'polypeptide(L)'
;GGGFGDSRINVRGFEQNNIAVMVNGVPVNDMESGWVYWSNWSGLADVTNKMQIQRGLGASKLAIPAVGGTINILTNAAEFKRGGNVSTSVGNNGYTKYVASLSSGLSEKGFAATMQLTYNKGNGYIQGTDFKAYSYFLSSTYNINKKHRVSATIIGAPQVHNRRTIHNFYDSVSLATFRCPVNDSLDKLSKGIEFNPGWGML
;
A
#
# COMPACT_ATOMS: atom_id res chain seq x y z
N GLY A 1 4.13 -3.08 -11.62
CA GLY A 1 4.98 -2.03 -11.14
C GLY A 1 6.17 -2.61 -10.40
N GLY A 2 7.35 -2.03 -10.49
CA GLY A 2 8.64 -2.56 -10.02
C GLY A 2 8.82 -2.71 -8.49
N GLY A 3 7.85 -3.30 -7.81
CA GLY A 3 7.93 -3.60 -6.37
C GLY A 3 7.54 -2.45 -5.44
N PHE A 4 7.24 -1.28 -5.98
CA PHE A 4 6.79 -0.10 -5.24
C PHE A 4 5.80 0.72 -6.08
N GLY A 5 4.89 1.42 -5.43
CA GLY A 5 3.92 2.32 -6.04
C GLY A 5 2.48 1.95 -5.73
N ASP A 6 1.57 2.78 -6.22
CA ASP A 6 0.15 2.58 -6.01
C ASP A 6 -0.42 1.56 -7.00
N SER A 7 -0.97 0.50 -6.47
CA SER A 7 -1.68 -0.52 -7.24
C SER A 7 -3.17 -0.17 -7.32
N ARG A 8 -3.82 -0.62 -8.38
CA ARG A 8 -5.27 -0.51 -8.50
C ARG A 8 -5.90 -1.87 -8.22
N ILE A 9 -6.91 -1.88 -7.37
CA ILE A 9 -7.71 -3.06 -7.10
C ILE A 9 -9.06 -2.89 -7.78
N ASN A 10 -9.44 -3.87 -8.57
CA ASN A 10 -10.76 -3.95 -9.18
C ASN A 10 -11.48 -5.19 -8.65
N VAL A 11 -12.72 -5.04 -8.23
CA VAL A 11 -13.56 -6.15 -7.79
C VAL A 11 -14.80 -6.19 -8.67
N ARG A 12 -14.97 -7.26 -9.44
CA ARG A 12 -16.11 -7.47 -10.35
C ARG A 12 -16.34 -6.33 -11.34
N GLY A 13 -15.28 -5.71 -11.84
CA GLY A 13 -15.36 -4.57 -12.76
C GLY A 13 -15.53 -3.20 -12.08
N PHE A 14 -15.74 -3.15 -10.77
CA PHE A 14 -15.76 -1.89 -10.03
C PHE A 14 -14.35 -1.44 -9.71
N GLU A 15 -14.07 -0.16 -9.92
CA GLU A 15 -12.81 0.47 -9.55
C GLU A 15 -12.69 0.64 -8.03
N GLN A 16 -11.47 0.85 -7.57
CA GLN A 16 -11.12 0.92 -6.15
C GLN A 16 -11.91 1.96 -5.35
N ASN A 17 -12.24 3.10 -5.94
CA ASN A 17 -13.06 4.15 -5.31
C ASN A 17 -14.51 3.73 -5.01
N ASN A 18 -14.96 2.63 -5.63
CA ASN A 18 -16.27 2.04 -5.38
C ASN A 18 -16.21 0.83 -4.41
N ILE A 19 -15.05 0.59 -3.81
CA ILE A 19 -14.79 -0.53 -2.90
C ILE A 19 -14.37 0.03 -1.55
N ALA A 20 -15.06 -0.36 -0.47
CA ALA A 20 -14.62 0.00 0.87
C ALA A 20 -13.43 -0.88 1.28
N VAL A 21 -12.31 -0.27 1.57
CA VAL A 21 -11.13 -0.96 2.12
C VAL A 21 -10.95 -0.57 3.57
N MET A 22 -10.72 -1.56 4.41
CA MET A 22 -10.56 -1.39 5.84
C MET A 22 -9.32 -2.10 6.37
N VAL A 23 -8.75 -1.55 7.42
CA VAL A 23 -7.75 -2.23 8.26
C VAL A 23 -8.32 -2.35 9.66
N ASN A 24 -8.50 -3.58 10.13
CA ASN A 24 -9.13 -3.89 11.43
C ASN A 24 -10.51 -3.23 11.63
N GLY A 25 -11.29 -3.11 10.54
CA GLY A 25 -12.60 -2.47 10.57
C GLY A 25 -12.59 -0.94 10.46
N VAL A 26 -11.41 -0.31 10.37
CA VAL A 26 -11.28 1.14 10.16
C VAL A 26 -11.10 1.42 8.67
N PRO A 27 -11.95 2.26 8.07
CA PRO A 27 -11.82 2.64 6.66
C PRO A 27 -10.50 3.35 6.37
N VAL A 28 -9.88 3.03 5.24
CA VAL A 28 -8.61 3.61 4.80
C VAL A 28 -8.69 4.28 3.42
N ASN A 29 -9.88 4.29 2.83
CA ASN A 29 -10.12 5.06 1.62
C ASN A 29 -9.96 6.55 1.92
N ASP A 30 -9.32 7.25 1.02
CA ASP A 30 -9.24 8.71 1.03
C ASP A 30 -10.65 9.32 0.96
N MET A 31 -10.94 10.29 1.81
CA MET A 31 -12.30 10.81 1.98
C MET A 31 -12.75 11.70 0.80
N GLU A 32 -11.82 12.24 0.05
CA GLU A 32 -12.10 13.11 -1.09
C GLU A 32 -12.25 12.30 -2.38
N SER A 33 -11.26 11.45 -2.67
CA SER A 33 -11.17 10.70 -3.93
C SER A 33 -11.75 9.29 -3.87
N GLY A 34 -11.93 8.73 -2.68
CA GLY A 34 -12.31 7.33 -2.47
C GLY A 34 -11.17 6.33 -2.75
N TRP A 35 -9.99 6.79 -3.15
CA TRP A 35 -8.87 5.93 -3.48
C TRP A 35 -8.11 5.46 -2.23
N VAL A 36 -7.43 4.32 -2.34
CA VAL A 36 -6.44 3.87 -1.37
C VAL A 36 -5.06 4.01 -1.99
N TYR A 37 -4.22 4.83 -1.39
CA TYR A 37 -2.82 4.99 -1.77
C TYR A 37 -2.00 3.89 -1.10
N TRP A 38 -1.85 2.76 -1.79
CA TRP A 38 -1.22 1.56 -1.25
C TRP A 38 0.25 1.75 -0.86
N SER A 39 0.90 2.74 -1.43
CA SER A 39 2.25 3.14 -1.02
C SER A 39 2.31 3.56 0.45
N ASN A 40 1.25 4.18 0.98
CA ASN A 40 1.14 4.58 2.39
C ASN A 40 0.93 3.39 3.35
N TRP A 41 0.68 2.19 2.80
CA TRP A 41 0.44 0.95 3.54
C TRP A 41 1.54 -0.08 3.26
N SER A 42 2.74 0.37 2.89
CA SER A 42 3.90 -0.50 2.68
C SER A 42 4.15 -1.34 3.94
N GLY A 43 4.37 -2.66 3.75
CA GLY A 43 4.54 -3.60 4.86
C GLY A 43 3.24 -4.14 5.48
N LEU A 44 2.05 -3.60 5.15
CA LEU A 44 0.78 -4.12 5.67
C LEU A 44 0.57 -5.58 5.29
N ALA A 45 0.94 -5.98 4.08
CA ALA A 45 0.82 -7.35 3.61
C ALA A 45 1.59 -8.35 4.48
N ASP A 46 2.76 -7.94 5.01
CA ASP A 46 3.62 -8.79 5.82
C ASP A 46 3.04 -9.07 7.23
N VAL A 47 2.11 -8.22 7.69
CA VAL A 47 1.43 -8.35 9.00
C VAL A 47 -0.04 -8.74 8.88
N THR A 48 -0.51 -9.04 7.69
CA THR A 48 -1.88 -9.44 7.44
C THR A 48 -2.10 -10.88 7.89
N ASN A 49 -3.00 -11.10 8.84
CA ASN A 49 -3.41 -12.43 9.25
C ASN A 49 -4.48 -13.00 8.32
N LYS A 50 -5.48 -12.19 8.02
CA LYS A 50 -6.66 -12.58 7.23
C LYS A 50 -7.14 -11.41 6.38
N MET A 51 -7.71 -11.74 5.24
CA MET A 51 -8.42 -10.79 4.40
C MET A 51 -9.84 -11.27 4.22
N GLN A 52 -10.80 -10.44 4.59
CA GLN A 52 -12.23 -10.71 4.43
C GLN A 52 -12.72 -9.90 3.24
N ILE A 53 -13.29 -10.57 2.24
CA ILE A 53 -13.83 -9.93 1.04
C ILE A 53 -15.33 -10.20 1.01
N GLN A 54 -16.12 -9.14 1.14
CA GLN A 54 -17.57 -9.18 0.97
C GLN A 54 -17.93 -8.56 -0.39
N ARG A 55 -18.68 -9.30 -1.17
CA ARG A 55 -19.09 -8.91 -2.53
C ARG A 55 -20.46 -8.24 -2.51
N GLY A 56 -20.62 -7.16 -3.29
CA GLY A 56 -21.87 -6.46 -3.48
C GLY A 56 -22.30 -5.60 -2.28
N LEU A 57 -23.54 -5.12 -2.32
CA LEU A 57 -24.16 -4.24 -1.32
C LEU A 57 -24.51 -4.96 0.00
N GLY A 58 -23.72 -5.96 0.39
CA GLY A 58 -23.90 -6.59 1.68
C GLY A 58 -23.97 -5.54 2.79
N ALA A 59 -24.78 -5.76 3.82
CA ALA A 59 -25.01 -4.83 4.92
C ALA A 59 -23.69 -4.33 5.53
N SER A 60 -23.12 -3.33 4.86
CA SER A 60 -21.98 -2.59 5.35
C SER A 60 -22.49 -1.77 6.52
N LYS A 61 -22.09 -2.15 7.73
CA LYS A 61 -22.25 -1.30 8.92
C LYS A 61 -21.36 -0.04 8.83
N LEU A 62 -20.74 0.17 7.69
CA LEU A 62 -19.75 1.20 7.43
C LEU A 62 -20.40 2.34 6.65
N ALA A 63 -20.06 3.56 7.05
CA ALA A 63 -20.57 4.79 6.47
C ALA A 63 -20.10 5.07 5.02
N ILE A 64 -19.26 4.22 4.44
CA ILE A 64 -18.75 4.39 3.07
C ILE A 64 -19.62 3.58 2.12
N PRO A 65 -20.26 4.21 1.11
CA PRO A 65 -20.99 3.50 0.08
C PRO A 65 -20.01 2.66 -0.76
N ALA A 66 -20.19 1.36 -0.73
CA ALA A 66 -19.32 0.41 -1.40
C ALA A 66 -20.14 -0.51 -2.32
N VAL A 67 -20.45 -0.01 -3.51
CA VAL A 67 -21.22 -0.76 -4.52
C VAL A 67 -20.45 -1.99 -5.00
N GLY A 68 -19.13 -1.88 -5.11
CA GLY A 68 -18.24 -2.96 -5.54
C GLY A 68 -18.00 -4.03 -4.48
N GLY A 69 -18.25 -3.72 -3.21
CA GLY A 69 -18.01 -4.61 -2.08
C GLY A 69 -17.07 -4.04 -1.03
N THR A 70 -16.66 -4.88 -0.09
CA THR A 70 -15.82 -4.49 1.05
C THR A 70 -14.64 -5.44 1.19
N ILE A 71 -13.45 -4.88 1.41
CA ILE A 71 -12.23 -5.61 1.74
C ILE A 71 -11.81 -5.20 3.15
N ASN A 72 -11.75 -6.15 4.09
CA ASN A 72 -11.26 -5.89 5.44
C ASN A 72 -9.98 -6.70 5.70
N ILE A 73 -8.89 -6.00 5.93
CA ILE A 73 -7.58 -6.55 6.23
C ILE A 73 -7.43 -6.63 7.74
N LEU A 74 -7.22 -7.81 8.26
CA LEU A 74 -7.12 -8.08 9.69
C LEU A 74 -5.66 -8.31 10.09
N THR A 75 -5.22 -7.56 11.11
CA THR A 75 -3.89 -7.65 11.70
C THR A 75 -4.04 -7.82 13.22
N ASN A 76 -4.15 -9.05 13.69
CA ASN A 76 -4.41 -9.33 15.11
C ASN A 76 -3.15 -9.92 15.76
N ALA A 77 -2.56 -9.22 16.73
CA ALA A 77 -1.38 -9.67 17.45
C ALA A 77 -1.57 -11.02 18.16
N ALA A 78 -2.78 -11.33 18.62
CA ALA A 78 -3.08 -12.59 19.31
C ALA A 78 -3.09 -13.82 18.40
N GLU A 79 -3.15 -13.65 17.08
CA GLU A 79 -3.12 -14.75 16.11
C GLU A 79 -1.70 -15.11 15.64
N PHE A 80 -0.70 -14.30 15.95
CA PHE A 80 0.68 -14.63 15.65
C PHE A 80 1.25 -15.59 16.67
N LYS A 81 2.01 -16.58 16.20
CA LYS A 81 2.75 -17.49 17.07
C LYS A 81 3.93 -16.75 17.72
N ARG A 82 4.30 -17.16 18.93
CA ARG A 82 5.51 -16.65 19.59
C ARG A 82 6.73 -16.96 18.74
N GLY A 83 7.54 -15.94 18.46
CA GLY A 83 8.77 -16.08 17.69
C GLY A 83 9.19 -14.79 17.02
N GLY A 84 10.27 -14.87 16.28
CA GLY A 84 10.78 -13.81 15.43
C GLY A 84 11.11 -14.34 14.05
N ASN A 85 11.05 -13.46 13.06
CA ASN A 85 11.44 -13.75 11.69
C ASN A 85 12.24 -12.59 11.12
N VAL A 86 13.32 -12.92 10.41
CA VAL A 86 14.08 -11.97 9.60
C VAL A 86 14.11 -12.50 8.18
N SER A 87 13.73 -11.69 7.23
CA SER A 87 13.76 -12.08 5.82
C SER A 87 14.34 -10.97 4.95
N THR A 88 15.00 -11.40 3.88
CA THR A 88 15.56 -10.53 2.85
C THR A 88 15.06 -10.98 1.51
N SER A 89 14.63 -10.04 0.69
CA SER A 89 14.21 -10.29 -0.69
C SER A 89 15.00 -9.39 -1.63
N VAL A 90 15.46 -9.94 -2.73
CA VAL A 90 16.14 -9.21 -3.81
C VAL A 90 15.41 -9.41 -5.11
N GLY A 91 15.45 -8.43 -5.98
CA GLY A 91 14.78 -8.46 -7.28
C GLY A 91 15.49 -7.61 -8.32
N ASN A 92 14.89 -7.50 -9.49
CA ASN A 92 15.42 -6.69 -10.58
C ASN A 92 15.47 -5.20 -10.20
N ASN A 93 16.25 -4.42 -10.96
CA ASN A 93 16.39 -2.97 -10.79
C ASN A 93 16.84 -2.56 -9.37
N GLY A 94 17.73 -3.34 -8.76
CA GLY A 94 18.26 -3.06 -7.43
C GLY A 94 17.22 -3.16 -6.31
N TYR A 95 16.06 -3.79 -6.57
CA TYR A 95 15.05 -4.01 -5.53
C TYR A 95 15.62 -4.84 -4.39
N THR A 96 15.50 -4.33 -3.19
CA THR A 96 15.90 -5.03 -1.96
C THR A 96 14.89 -4.73 -0.88
N LYS A 97 14.43 -5.76 -0.17
CA LYS A 97 13.51 -5.64 0.96
C LYS A 97 14.07 -6.41 2.15
N TYR A 98 14.07 -5.78 3.31
CA TYR A 98 14.40 -6.38 4.59
C TYR A 98 13.18 -6.31 5.49
N VAL A 99 12.84 -7.40 6.13
CA VAL A 99 11.75 -7.49 7.10
C VAL A 99 12.28 -8.12 8.37
N ALA A 100 12.01 -7.49 9.49
CA ALA A 100 12.26 -8.06 10.82
C ALA A 100 10.96 -8.02 11.62
N SER A 101 10.51 -9.14 12.14
CA SER A 101 9.30 -9.24 12.94
C SER A 101 9.54 -10.01 14.23
N LEU A 102 8.84 -9.62 15.27
CA LEU A 102 8.87 -10.26 16.59
C LEU A 102 7.46 -10.31 17.16
N SER A 103 7.06 -11.47 17.66
CA SER A 103 5.76 -11.66 18.31
C SER A 103 5.94 -12.39 19.65
N SER A 104 5.23 -11.91 20.66
CA SER A 104 5.18 -12.60 21.96
C SER A 104 4.31 -13.86 21.93
N GLY A 105 3.42 -13.98 20.91
CA GLY A 105 2.30 -14.91 20.97
C GLY A 105 1.30 -14.50 22.05
N LEU A 106 0.17 -15.21 22.12
CA LEU A 106 -0.82 -15.02 23.18
C LEU A 106 -0.34 -15.70 24.47
N SER A 107 -0.16 -14.90 25.52
CA SER A 107 0.21 -15.40 26.85
C SER A 107 -1.02 -15.96 27.58
N GLU A 108 -0.79 -16.79 28.60
CA GLU A 108 -1.85 -17.33 29.48
C GLU A 108 -2.66 -16.22 30.18
N LYS A 109 -2.01 -15.07 30.41
CA LYS A 109 -2.66 -13.87 30.98
C LYS A 109 -3.49 -13.09 29.97
N GLY A 110 -3.63 -13.57 28.74
CA GLY A 110 -4.43 -12.94 27.67
C GLY A 110 -3.75 -11.78 26.93
N PHE A 111 -2.45 -11.55 27.13
CA PHE A 111 -1.70 -10.50 26.46
C PHE A 111 -0.94 -11.03 25.24
N ALA A 112 -0.96 -10.28 24.14
CA ALA A 112 -0.14 -10.50 22.96
C ALA A 112 0.39 -9.19 22.43
N ALA A 113 1.62 -9.19 21.91
CA ALA A 113 2.21 -8.06 21.22
C ALA A 113 2.99 -8.54 19.99
N THR A 114 2.94 -7.77 18.91
CA THR A 114 3.67 -8.04 17.67
C THR A 114 4.26 -6.73 17.16
N MET A 115 5.53 -6.79 16.78
CA MET A 115 6.26 -5.69 16.16
C MET A 115 6.84 -6.15 14.83
N GLN A 116 6.80 -5.29 13.83
CA GLN A 116 7.50 -5.50 12.57
C GLN A 116 8.10 -4.21 12.07
N LEU A 117 9.27 -4.33 11.47
CA LEU A 117 9.98 -3.29 10.76
C LEU A 117 10.30 -3.78 9.36
N THR A 118 10.06 -2.94 8.38
CA THR A 118 10.39 -3.24 6.99
C THR A 118 11.16 -2.07 6.39
N TYR A 119 12.18 -2.38 5.61
CA TYR A 119 12.88 -1.43 4.76
C TYR A 119 12.92 -1.99 3.34
N ASN A 120 12.53 -1.19 2.36
CA ASN A 120 12.62 -1.54 0.96
C ASN A 120 13.17 -0.38 0.14
N LYS A 121 13.95 -0.72 -0.87
CA LYS A 121 14.51 0.22 -1.84
C LYS A 121 14.58 -0.41 -3.22
N GLY A 122 14.67 0.42 -4.24
CA GLY A 122 14.88 0.00 -5.62
C GLY A 122 15.02 1.19 -6.54
N ASN A 123 15.55 0.95 -7.74
CA ASN A 123 15.73 2.00 -8.75
C ASN A 123 14.46 2.20 -9.59
N GLY A 124 13.44 1.34 -9.42
CA GLY A 124 12.25 1.31 -10.27
C GLY A 124 12.54 0.71 -11.65
N TYR A 125 11.49 0.55 -12.45
CA TYR A 125 11.61 0.06 -13.82
C TYR A 125 11.95 1.17 -14.81
N ILE A 126 11.43 2.37 -14.57
CA ILE A 126 11.65 3.55 -15.40
C ILE A 126 12.81 4.34 -14.80
N GLN A 127 13.66 4.91 -15.66
CA GLN A 127 14.79 5.74 -15.26
C GLN A 127 14.32 6.88 -14.35
N GLY A 128 15.04 7.11 -13.23
CA GLY A 128 14.72 8.15 -12.27
C GLY A 128 13.41 7.92 -11.50
N THR A 129 13.02 6.67 -11.27
CA THR A 129 11.89 6.31 -10.41
C THR A 129 12.35 5.50 -9.20
N ASP A 130 13.51 5.86 -8.68
CA ASP A 130 14.06 5.26 -7.48
C ASP A 130 13.19 5.56 -6.25
N PHE A 131 13.22 4.65 -5.30
CA PHE A 131 12.45 4.77 -4.07
C PHE A 131 13.18 4.18 -2.86
N LYS A 132 12.84 4.71 -1.70
CA LYS A 132 13.20 4.18 -0.38
C LYS A 132 11.98 4.28 0.51
N ALA A 133 11.56 3.19 1.10
CA ALA A 133 10.43 3.17 2.00
C ALA A 133 10.75 2.38 3.26
N TYR A 134 10.28 2.89 4.37
CA TYR A 134 10.31 2.24 5.66
C TYR A 134 8.88 1.92 6.07
N SER A 135 8.67 0.86 6.80
CA SER A 135 7.41 0.68 7.49
C SER A 135 7.63 0.12 8.89
N TYR A 136 6.77 0.53 9.78
CA TYR A 136 6.72 -0.01 11.13
C TYR A 136 5.28 -0.37 11.48
N PHE A 137 5.15 -1.48 12.16
CA PHE A 137 3.91 -2.00 12.68
C PHE A 137 4.11 -2.41 14.12
N LEU A 138 3.28 -1.92 15.00
CA LEU A 138 3.23 -2.32 16.40
C LEU A 138 1.77 -2.59 16.76
N SER A 139 1.47 -3.79 17.20
CA SER A 139 0.15 -4.16 17.64
C SER A 139 0.19 -4.86 18.98
N SER A 140 -0.71 -4.48 19.88
CA SER A 140 -0.91 -5.18 21.15
C SER A 140 -2.38 -5.53 21.33
N THR A 141 -2.63 -6.65 21.96
CA THR A 141 -3.98 -7.14 22.26
C THR A 141 -4.00 -7.66 23.67
N TYR A 142 -5.02 -7.27 24.42
CA TYR A 142 -5.27 -7.78 25.77
C TYR A 142 -6.69 -8.29 25.89
N ASN A 143 -6.84 -9.58 26.15
CA ASN A 143 -8.10 -10.24 26.43
C ASN A 143 -8.41 -10.12 27.92
N ILE A 144 -9.25 -9.15 28.30
CA ILE A 144 -9.63 -8.93 29.70
C ILE A 144 -10.44 -10.13 30.23
N ASN A 145 -11.34 -10.64 29.39
CA ASN A 145 -12.12 -11.83 29.66
C ASN A 145 -12.64 -12.40 28.32
N LYS A 146 -13.46 -13.47 28.36
CA LYS A 146 -14.02 -14.12 27.15
C LYS A 146 -14.90 -13.18 26.29
N LYS A 147 -15.41 -12.06 26.86
CA LYS A 147 -16.32 -11.14 26.18
C LYS A 147 -15.66 -9.83 25.78
N HIS A 148 -14.59 -9.42 26.47
CA HIS A 148 -13.95 -8.12 26.28
C HIS A 148 -12.50 -8.26 25.88
N ARG A 149 -12.15 -7.60 24.78
CA ARG A 149 -10.79 -7.51 24.23
C ARG A 149 -10.48 -6.04 23.94
N VAL A 150 -9.30 -5.61 24.29
CA VAL A 150 -8.75 -4.30 23.91
C VAL A 150 -7.56 -4.54 22.98
N SER A 151 -7.52 -3.81 21.88
CA SER A 151 -6.41 -3.87 20.93
C SER A 151 -5.96 -2.46 20.58
N ALA A 152 -4.65 -2.26 20.51
CA ALA A 152 -4.04 -1.04 20.04
C ALA A 152 -3.08 -1.38 18.89
N THR A 153 -3.14 -0.59 17.81
CA THR A 153 -2.30 -0.81 16.64
C THR A 153 -1.76 0.53 16.15
N ILE A 154 -0.45 0.58 15.90
CA ILE A 154 0.26 1.71 15.33
C ILE A 154 0.89 1.24 14.03
N ILE A 155 0.63 1.95 12.95
CA ILE A 155 1.16 1.69 11.61
C ILE A 155 1.75 2.98 11.06
N GLY A 156 2.90 2.89 10.38
CA GLY A 156 3.44 3.98 9.59
C GLY A 156 4.30 3.47 8.45
N ALA A 157 4.32 4.22 7.35
CA ALA A 157 5.07 3.87 6.14
C ALA A 157 5.73 5.12 5.52
N PRO A 158 6.69 5.76 6.20
CA PRO A 158 7.43 6.87 5.62
C PRO A 158 8.21 6.43 4.39
N GLN A 159 8.14 7.24 3.34
CA GLN A 159 8.70 6.91 2.04
C GLN A 159 9.20 8.14 1.31
N VAL A 160 10.21 7.93 0.49
CA VAL A 160 10.71 8.89 -0.49
C VAL A 160 10.79 8.19 -1.83
N HIS A 161 10.20 8.75 -2.85
CA HIS A 161 10.23 8.19 -4.19
C HIS A 161 10.15 9.26 -5.26
N ASN A 162 10.79 9.00 -6.35
CA ASN A 162 10.66 9.76 -7.57
C ASN A 162 9.62 9.11 -8.47
N ARG A 163 8.95 9.93 -9.27
CA ARG A 163 7.93 9.43 -10.21
C ARG A 163 8.13 10.05 -11.58
N ARG A 164 7.70 9.32 -12.60
CA ARG A 164 7.64 9.87 -13.95
C ARG A 164 6.57 10.96 -13.98
N THR A 165 7.01 12.18 -14.35
CA THR A 165 6.10 13.30 -14.54
C THR A 165 5.52 13.25 -15.95
N ILE A 166 4.22 13.38 -16.07
CA ILE A 166 3.56 13.59 -17.36
C ILE A 166 3.53 15.08 -17.58
N HIS A 167 4.30 15.58 -18.57
CA HIS A 167 4.25 16.98 -18.95
C HIS A 167 2.97 17.24 -19.73
N ASN A 168 2.15 18.14 -19.19
CA ASN A 168 1.02 18.72 -19.92
C ASN A 168 1.51 20.02 -20.55
N PHE A 169 1.54 20.09 -21.89
CA PHE A 169 1.77 21.33 -22.59
C PHE A 169 0.46 22.10 -22.68
N TYR A 170 0.48 23.36 -22.29
CA TYR A 170 -0.63 24.27 -22.49
C TYR A 170 -0.44 24.96 -23.85
N ASP A 171 -1.39 24.80 -24.74
CA ASP A 171 -1.45 25.60 -25.94
C ASP A 171 -1.99 26.98 -25.56
N SER A 172 -1.16 28.00 -25.73
CA SER A 172 -1.48 29.40 -25.44
C SER A 172 -2.62 29.96 -26.30
N VAL A 173 -2.93 29.30 -27.41
CA VAL A 173 -3.99 29.73 -28.34
C VAL A 173 -5.36 29.16 -27.96
N SER A 174 -5.39 27.91 -27.48
CA SER A 174 -6.66 27.21 -27.20
C SER A 174 -6.97 27.05 -25.72
N LEU A 175 -6.05 27.41 -24.80
CA LEU A 175 -6.15 27.10 -23.37
C LEU A 175 -6.41 25.60 -23.08
N ALA A 176 -6.24 24.76 -24.07
CA ALA A 176 -6.42 23.32 -23.94
C ALA A 176 -5.13 22.66 -23.45
N THR A 177 -5.26 21.77 -22.51
CA THR A 177 -4.16 20.93 -22.06
C THR A 177 -3.87 19.88 -23.13
N PHE A 178 -2.81 20.03 -23.87
CA PHE A 178 -2.35 19.02 -24.82
C PHE A 178 -1.54 17.97 -24.07
N ARG A 179 -2.05 16.75 -23.96
CA ARG A 179 -1.20 15.58 -23.81
C ARG A 179 -0.52 15.36 -25.15
N CYS A 180 0.77 15.59 -25.24
CA CYS A 180 1.52 15.30 -26.46
C CYS A 180 1.96 13.82 -26.45
N PRO A 181 1.13 12.84 -26.88
CA PRO A 181 1.49 11.43 -26.90
C PRO A 181 2.56 11.14 -27.96
N VAL A 182 2.74 12.04 -28.92
CA VAL A 182 3.67 11.87 -30.03
C VAL A 182 5.11 11.98 -29.57
N ASN A 183 5.45 12.96 -28.76
CA ASN A 183 6.82 13.12 -28.27
C ASN A 183 7.19 11.99 -27.27
N ASP A 184 6.27 11.60 -26.40
CA ASP A 184 6.49 10.48 -25.48
C ASP A 184 6.69 9.15 -26.23
N SER A 185 5.99 8.96 -27.35
CA SER A 185 6.13 7.79 -28.22
C SER A 185 7.44 7.79 -29.01
N LEU A 186 7.84 8.95 -29.54
CA LEU A 186 9.12 9.10 -30.26
C LEU A 186 10.33 8.95 -29.32
N ASP A 187 10.26 9.52 -28.13
CA ASP A 187 11.29 9.37 -27.12
C ASP A 187 11.42 7.92 -26.64
N LYS A 188 10.30 7.21 -26.49
CA LYS A 188 10.30 5.78 -26.16
C LYS A 188 10.87 4.92 -27.28
N LEU A 189 10.59 5.26 -28.54
CA LEU A 189 11.15 4.57 -29.71
C LEU A 189 12.67 4.78 -29.83
N SER A 190 13.15 5.98 -29.52
CA SER A 190 14.58 6.32 -29.67
C SER A 190 15.44 5.93 -28.45
N LYS A 191 14.87 5.98 -27.23
CA LYS A 191 15.61 5.84 -25.96
C LYS A 191 15.15 4.64 -25.12
N GLY A 192 14.10 3.92 -25.56
CA GLY A 192 13.54 2.75 -24.90
C GLY A 192 12.40 3.09 -23.91
N ILE A 193 11.68 2.03 -23.51
CA ILE A 193 10.48 2.14 -22.66
C ILE A 193 10.77 2.59 -21.22
N GLU A 194 12.02 2.47 -20.79
CA GLU A 194 12.47 2.88 -19.45
C GLU A 194 12.80 4.36 -19.36
N PHE A 195 12.85 5.06 -20.51
CA PHE A 195 13.20 6.47 -20.56
C PHE A 195 12.16 7.34 -19.81
N ASN A 196 12.67 8.24 -18.98
CA ASN A 196 11.88 9.23 -18.26
C ASN A 196 12.22 10.65 -18.76
N PRO A 197 11.35 11.29 -19.55
CA PRO A 197 11.63 12.61 -20.11
C PRO A 197 11.74 13.72 -19.06
N GLY A 198 11.21 13.53 -17.86
CA GLY A 198 11.29 14.48 -16.76
C GLY A 198 12.55 14.32 -15.88
N TRP A 199 13.39 13.31 -16.14
CA TRP A 199 14.58 13.06 -15.33
C TRP A 199 15.76 13.96 -15.76
N GLY A 200 16.30 14.72 -14.81
CA GLY A 200 17.45 15.60 -15.08
C GLY A 200 17.10 16.98 -15.66
N MET A 201 15.84 17.37 -15.70
CA MET A 201 15.39 18.70 -16.11
C MET A 201 15.21 19.64 -14.88
N LEU A 202 16.15 19.64 -13.96
CA LEU A 202 16.23 20.62 -12.86
C LEU A 202 17.35 21.59 -13.15
#